data_636f6f51ebe3fce26f67f3c9453ee4fd
#
_entry.id   636f6f51ebe3fce26f67f3c9453ee4fd
#
_cell.length_a   1.000
_cell.length_b   1.000
_cell.length_c   1.000
_cell.angle_alpha   90.00
_cell.angle_beta   90.00
_cell.angle_gamma   90.00
#
_symmetry.space_group_name_H-M   'P 1'
#
loop_
_entity.id
_entity.type
_entity.pdbx_description
1 polymer ?
#
loop_
_entity_poly.entity_id
_entity_poly.type
_entity_poly.pdbx_seq_one_letter_code
_entity_poly.pdbx_strand_id
1 'polypeptide(L)'
;MKLYDFDGMFDKRLSEYISKNAGKFKEEEWEDMIPEMYAKFGNTVLKSLGTSPNGYYAAMQPAELVKCLRAHVKNGVPVSEFLCRAIEARPECEAMLLPLLDGAEEGLKQYVVNILGSSPAAIPAYMRLIEREEDEDFKNQCADFIKENADLVKERALENYKNGVQRPLMLEILSKVKGLDERIFDILLKEFRSGDDVPMLAGYLASYGDERALPYLLDKIDEEGISYVEFQELKYAIEALGGEYTKQRDFSGDEYYELIHSHSVSSADIFSAFEEGAEGSGKAN
;
A
#
# COMPACT_ATOMS: atom_id res chain seq x y z
N MET A 1 20.57 15.12 23.12
CA MET A 1 20.21 15.55 21.75
C MET A 1 18.96 16.39 21.86
N LYS A 2 18.89 17.51 21.15
CA LYS A 2 17.69 18.35 21.13
C LYS A 2 16.78 17.89 20.00
N LEU A 3 15.50 17.69 20.26
CA LEU A 3 14.50 17.33 19.28
C LEU A 3 13.79 18.60 18.79
N TYR A 4 13.51 18.66 17.50
CA TYR A 4 12.84 19.79 16.87
C TYR A 4 11.63 19.30 16.10
N ASP A 5 10.48 19.90 16.36
CA ASP A 5 9.28 19.74 15.56
C ASP A 5 9.36 20.67 14.33
N PHE A 6 10.03 20.19 13.28
CA PHE A 6 10.18 20.97 12.05
C PHE A 6 8.88 21.10 11.27
N ASP A 7 8.01 20.10 11.34
CA ASP A 7 6.71 20.15 10.67
C ASP A 7 5.81 21.20 11.30
N GLY A 8 5.71 21.24 12.63
CA GLY A 8 4.98 22.31 13.33
C GLY A 8 5.58 23.70 13.11
N MET A 9 6.92 23.80 12.91
CA MET A 9 7.54 25.07 12.50
C MET A 9 7.18 25.48 11.07
N PHE A 10 7.05 24.53 10.16
CA PHE A 10 6.62 24.77 8.80
C PHE A 10 5.14 25.16 8.77
N ASP A 11 4.27 24.41 9.42
CA ASP A 11 2.83 24.64 9.47
C ASP A 11 2.48 26.03 9.98
N LYS A 12 3.19 26.48 11.01
CA LYS A 12 3.01 27.86 11.51
C LYS A 12 3.34 28.89 10.43
N ARG A 13 4.44 28.72 9.70
CA ARG A 13 4.82 29.64 8.61
C ARG A 13 3.86 29.58 7.44
N LEU A 14 3.42 28.37 7.09
CA LEU A 14 2.44 28.13 6.04
C LEU A 14 1.12 28.83 6.37
N SER A 15 0.61 28.65 7.59
CA SER A 15 -0.63 29.30 8.05
C SER A 15 -0.54 30.83 8.01
N GLU A 16 0.60 31.39 8.43
CA GLU A 16 0.84 32.83 8.31
C GLU A 16 0.89 33.31 6.87
N TYR A 17 1.47 32.51 5.97
CA TYR A 17 1.57 32.82 4.54
C TYR A 17 0.21 32.74 3.85
N ILE A 18 -0.56 31.68 4.10
CA ILE A 18 -1.93 31.50 3.59
C ILE A 18 -2.81 32.67 4.05
N SER A 19 -2.77 33.04 5.34
CA SER A 19 -3.57 34.16 5.89
C SER A 19 -3.26 35.49 5.21
N LYS A 20 -1.99 35.75 4.90
CA LYS A 20 -1.56 36.99 4.18
C LYS A 20 -1.94 37.02 2.70
N ASN A 21 -2.18 35.84 2.11
CA ASN A 21 -2.49 35.68 0.70
C ASN A 21 -3.89 35.11 0.47
N ALA A 22 -4.76 35.18 1.48
CA ALA A 22 -6.12 34.69 1.38
C ALA A 22 -6.84 35.30 0.16
N GLY A 23 -7.42 34.46 -0.68
CA GLY A 23 -8.13 34.83 -1.90
C GLY A 23 -7.25 35.16 -3.11
N LYS A 24 -5.91 35.03 -3.03
CA LYS A 24 -5.02 35.23 -4.19
C LYS A 24 -4.84 33.98 -5.03
N PHE A 25 -4.97 32.80 -4.43
CA PHE A 25 -4.77 31.50 -5.04
C PHE A 25 -6.00 30.63 -4.85
N LYS A 26 -6.26 29.73 -5.81
CA LYS A 26 -7.28 28.69 -5.70
C LYS A 26 -6.75 27.54 -4.85
N GLU A 27 -7.65 26.65 -4.38
CA GLU A 27 -7.31 25.50 -3.57
C GLU A 27 -6.31 24.56 -4.28
N GLU A 28 -6.54 24.27 -5.55
CA GLU A 28 -5.68 23.48 -6.42
C GLU A 28 -4.25 24.06 -6.52
N GLU A 29 -4.11 25.38 -6.61
CA GLU A 29 -2.79 26.04 -6.67
C GLU A 29 -2.02 25.90 -5.34
N TRP A 30 -2.73 25.81 -4.20
CA TRP A 30 -2.10 25.54 -2.90
C TRP A 30 -1.55 24.12 -2.81
N GLU A 31 -2.27 23.13 -3.34
CA GLU A 31 -1.83 21.73 -3.37
C GLU A 31 -0.48 21.57 -4.08
N ASP A 32 -0.29 22.28 -5.19
CA ASP A 32 0.98 22.28 -5.94
C ASP A 32 2.08 23.06 -5.22
N MET A 33 1.75 24.18 -4.58
CA MET A 33 2.73 25.08 -3.95
C MET A 33 3.27 24.57 -2.62
N ILE A 34 2.45 23.88 -1.80
CA ILE A 34 2.83 23.45 -0.46
C ILE A 34 4.04 22.51 -0.47
N PRO A 35 4.13 21.48 -1.34
CA PRO A 35 5.30 20.60 -1.43
C PRO A 35 6.60 21.37 -1.75
N GLU A 36 6.55 22.32 -2.67
CA GLU A 36 7.69 23.16 -3.02
C GLU A 36 8.13 24.06 -1.86
N MET A 37 7.16 24.64 -1.15
CA MET A 37 7.42 25.45 0.04
C MET A 37 8.06 24.64 1.16
N TYR A 38 7.61 23.39 1.36
CA TYR A 38 8.19 22.47 2.34
C TYR A 38 9.63 22.10 1.98
N ALA A 39 9.89 21.76 0.74
CA ALA A 39 11.24 21.47 0.23
C ALA A 39 12.18 22.67 0.40
N LYS A 40 11.70 23.90 0.11
CA LYS A 40 12.44 25.14 0.32
C LYS A 40 12.71 25.41 1.81
N PHE A 41 11.72 25.13 2.67
CA PHE A 41 11.89 25.26 4.12
C PHE A 41 12.97 24.35 4.63
N GLY A 42 13.05 23.11 4.16
CA GLY A 42 14.08 22.13 4.49
C GLY A 42 15.50 22.64 4.25
N ASN A 43 15.70 23.55 3.29
CA ASN A 43 16.99 24.15 2.94
C ASN A 43 17.19 25.57 3.50
N THR A 44 16.17 26.12 4.18
CA THR A 44 16.24 27.48 4.73
C THR A 44 16.93 27.49 6.09
N VAL A 45 17.97 28.29 6.26
CA VAL A 45 18.66 28.48 7.55
C VAL A 45 17.72 29.12 8.56
N LEU A 46 17.46 28.40 9.64
CA LEU A 46 16.65 28.88 10.77
C LEU A 46 17.55 29.65 11.76
N LYS A 47 17.24 30.92 12.02
CA LYS A 47 18.05 31.77 12.92
C LYS A 47 18.23 31.18 14.32
N SER A 48 17.20 30.49 14.84
CA SER A 48 17.23 29.85 16.15
C SER A 48 18.11 28.60 16.20
N LEU A 49 18.42 28.00 15.04
CA LEU A 49 19.16 26.75 14.91
C LEU A 49 20.58 26.96 14.37
N GLY A 50 20.78 28.05 13.59
CA GLY A 50 22.06 28.32 12.91
C GLY A 50 22.29 27.46 11.67
N THR A 51 21.34 26.56 11.33
CA THR A 51 21.37 25.68 10.17
C THR A 51 19.95 25.48 9.63
N SER A 52 19.82 24.79 8.49
CA SER A 52 18.52 24.37 7.96
C SER A 52 18.09 23.01 8.55
N PRO A 53 16.79 22.61 8.45
CA PRO A 53 16.33 21.27 8.83
C PRO A 53 17.17 20.16 8.18
N ASN A 54 17.37 20.22 6.87
CA ASN A 54 18.21 19.25 6.16
C ASN A 54 19.67 19.29 6.65
N GLY A 55 20.23 20.47 6.88
CA GLY A 55 21.60 20.63 7.40
C GLY A 55 21.76 20.08 8.83
N TYR A 56 20.71 20.20 9.66
CA TYR A 56 20.71 19.65 11.01
C TYR A 56 20.88 18.12 11.00
N TYR A 57 20.08 17.41 10.20
CA TYR A 57 20.16 15.96 10.11
C TYR A 57 21.36 15.48 9.25
N ALA A 58 21.77 16.26 8.25
CA ALA A 58 22.94 15.93 7.44
C ALA A 58 24.24 15.87 8.26
N ALA A 59 24.33 16.64 9.34
CA ALA A 59 25.48 16.64 10.23
C ALA A 59 25.55 15.42 11.17
N MET A 60 24.47 14.64 11.30
CA MET A 60 24.41 13.49 12.20
C MET A 60 25.01 12.23 11.57
N GLN A 61 25.66 11.40 12.37
CA GLN A 61 26.08 10.06 11.99
C GLN A 61 24.85 9.10 11.92
N PRO A 62 24.91 7.99 11.15
CA PRO A 62 23.81 7.05 11.03
C PRO A 62 23.20 6.61 12.39
N ALA A 63 24.04 6.24 13.34
CA ALA A 63 23.58 5.85 14.67
C ALA A 63 22.87 6.98 15.45
N GLU A 64 23.25 8.24 15.19
CA GLU A 64 22.61 9.40 15.81
C GLU A 64 21.23 9.68 15.20
N LEU A 65 21.07 9.48 13.88
CA LEU A 65 19.79 9.59 13.19
C LEU A 65 18.79 8.57 13.71
N VAL A 66 19.15 7.29 13.78
CA VAL A 66 18.28 6.23 14.30
C VAL A 66 17.94 6.49 15.78
N LYS A 67 18.90 6.95 16.59
CA LYS A 67 18.64 7.37 17.96
C LYS A 67 17.72 8.59 18.02
N CYS A 68 17.80 9.52 17.07
CA CYS A 68 16.94 10.68 16.96
C CYS A 68 15.50 10.26 16.65
N LEU A 69 15.30 9.38 15.68
CA LEU A 69 13.99 8.80 15.35
C LEU A 69 13.32 8.19 16.59
N ARG A 70 14.03 7.30 17.28
CA ARG A 70 13.53 6.69 18.52
C ARG A 70 13.19 7.71 19.60
N ALA A 71 14.00 8.76 19.72
CA ALA A 71 13.76 9.80 20.71
C ALA A 71 12.53 10.66 20.36
N HIS A 72 12.29 10.95 19.08
CA HIS A 72 11.07 11.64 18.63
C HIS A 72 9.84 10.84 19.02
N VAL A 73 9.76 9.56 18.63
CA VAL A 73 8.63 8.68 18.94
C VAL A 73 8.44 8.57 20.46
N LYS A 74 9.49 8.27 21.22
CA LYS A 74 9.41 8.09 22.67
C LYS A 74 8.90 9.34 23.43
N ASN A 75 9.23 10.54 22.92
CA ASN A 75 8.85 11.80 23.59
C ASN A 75 7.60 12.44 22.95
N GLY A 76 6.94 11.77 22.01
CA GLY A 76 5.75 12.31 21.33
C GLY A 76 6.04 13.58 20.52
N VAL A 77 7.28 13.77 20.06
CA VAL A 77 7.65 14.88 19.18
C VAL A 77 7.44 14.42 17.72
N PRO A 78 6.72 15.15 16.88
CA PRO A 78 6.52 14.76 15.48
C PRO A 78 7.84 14.43 14.78
N VAL A 79 7.83 13.35 13.99
CA VAL A 79 8.97 12.92 13.17
C VAL A 79 8.83 13.58 11.82
N SER A 80 9.71 14.53 11.51
CA SER A 80 9.67 15.24 10.24
C SER A 80 10.16 14.36 9.08
N GLU A 81 9.63 14.62 7.89
CA GLU A 81 10.10 13.97 6.66
C GLU A 81 11.61 14.22 6.42
N PHE A 82 12.15 15.35 6.88
CA PHE A 82 13.59 15.63 6.78
C PHE A 82 14.45 14.61 7.54
N LEU A 83 13.97 14.11 8.68
CA LEU A 83 14.63 13.04 9.43
C LEU A 83 14.52 11.70 8.69
N CYS A 84 13.34 11.35 8.20
CA CYS A 84 13.12 10.11 7.44
C CYS A 84 14.02 10.07 6.20
N ARG A 85 14.00 11.10 5.38
CA ARG A 85 14.87 11.23 4.20
C ARG A 85 16.37 11.18 4.54
N ALA A 86 16.77 11.77 5.66
CA ALA A 86 18.19 11.72 6.09
C ALA A 86 18.61 10.30 6.49
N ILE A 87 17.69 9.49 7.02
CA ILE A 87 17.90 8.07 7.33
C ILE A 87 17.95 7.25 6.04
N GLU A 88 16.97 7.42 5.16
CA GLU A 88 16.85 6.73 3.86
C GLU A 88 18.07 6.94 2.98
N ALA A 89 18.64 8.16 2.99
CA ALA A 89 19.84 8.49 2.23
C ALA A 89 21.12 7.81 2.74
N ARG A 90 21.03 7.03 3.84
CA ARG A 90 22.19 6.36 4.46
C ARG A 90 21.98 4.86 4.61
N PRO A 91 22.50 4.05 3.68
CA PRO A 91 22.33 2.58 3.70
C PRO A 91 22.76 1.93 5.03
N GLU A 92 23.68 2.53 5.75
CA GLU A 92 24.15 2.02 7.05
C GLU A 92 23.06 2.04 8.13
N CYS A 93 22.02 2.88 7.95
CA CYS A 93 20.89 2.93 8.87
C CYS A 93 20.03 1.67 8.80
N GLU A 94 19.95 1.00 7.64
CA GLU A 94 19.13 -0.20 7.44
C GLU A 94 19.40 -1.28 8.48
N ALA A 95 20.68 -1.64 8.66
CA ALA A 95 21.08 -2.66 9.63
C ALA A 95 20.74 -2.28 11.09
N MET A 96 20.58 -0.99 11.39
CA MET A 96 20.20 -0.49 12.71
C MET A 96 18.69 -0.41 12.89
N LEU A 97 17.93 -0.26 11.80
CA LEU A 97 16.47 -0.20 11.80
C LEU A 97 15.83 -1.58 11.90
N LEU A 98 16.37 -2.59 11.20
CA LEU A 98 15.82 -3.95 11.15
C LEU A 98 15.52 -4.54 12.54
N PRO A 99 16.39 -4.46 13.56
CA PRO A 99 16.09 -4.98 14.89
C PRO A 99 14.94 -4.25 15.60
N LEU A 100 14.59 -3.04 15.17
CA LEU A 100 13.52 -2.25 15.79
C LEU A 100 12.12 -2.77 15.41
N LEU A 101 12.01 -3.52 14.30
CA LEU A 101 10.77 -4.16 13.88
C LEU A 101 10.30 -5.25 14.86
N ASP A 102 11.23 -5.87 15.57
CA ASP A 102 10.92 -6.87 16.61
C ASP A 102 10.65 -6.24 17.99
N GLY A 103 10.78 -4.91 18.12
CA GLY A 103 10.53 -4.16 19.35
C GLY A 103 9.05 -4.02 19.70
N ALA A 104 8.78 -3.51 20.91
CA ALA A 104 7.43 -3.33 21.42
C ALA A 104 6.84 -1.91 21.17
N GLU A 105 7.61 -0.99 20.61
CA GLU A 105 7.17 0.40 20.37
C GLU A 105 6.41 0.48 19.03
N GLU A 106 5.09 0.34 19.07
CA GLU A 106 4.20 0.27 17.90
C GLU A 106 4.36 1.47 16.94
N GLY A 107 4.28 2.69 17.45
CA GLY A 107 4.48 3.89 16.64
C GLY A 107 5.87 3.97 15.98
N LEU A 108 6.91 3.35 16.57
CA LEU A 108 8.25 3.29 15.96
C LEU A 108 8.29 2.31 14.79
N LYS A 109 7.60 1.16 14.89
CA LYS A 109 7.53 0.16 13.81
C LYS A 109 6.98 0.77 12.53
N GLN A 110 5.91 1.59 12.63
CA GLN A 110 5.31 2.27 11.49
C GLN A 110 6.33 3.13 10.73
N TYR A 111 7.10 3.96 11.45
CA TYR A 111 8.16 4.76 10.82
C TYR A 111 9.25 3.90 10.20
N VAL A 112 9.65 2.82 10.89
CA VAL A 112 10.71 1.93 10.40
C VAL A 112 10.27 1.20 9.14
N VAL A 113 9.02 0.70 9.09
CA VAL A 113 8.46 0.05 7.89
C VAL A 113 8.43 1.03 6.71
N ASN A 114 7.97 2.26 6.93
CA ASN A 114 7.94 3.30 5.89
C ASN A 114 9.34 3.65 5.36
N ILE A 115 10.33 3.78 6.25
CA ILE A 115 11.71 4.13 5.87
C ILE A 115 12.40 2.97 5.13
N LEU A 116 12.18 1.73 5.55
CA LEU A 116 12.77 0.56 4.91
C LEU A 116 12.08 0.21 3.59
N GLY A 117 10.79 0.54 3.44
CA GLY A 117 10.02 0.26 2.22
C GLY A 117 10.19 -1.19 1.77
N SER A 118 10.38 -1.40 0.47
CA SER A 118 10.55 -2.72 -0.14
C SER A 118 11.98 -3.27 -0.04
N SER A 119 12.77 -2.85 0.97
CA SER A 119 14.13 -3.39 1.16
C SER A 119 14.11 -4.92 1.29
N PRO A 120 14.88 -5.66 0.46
CA PRO A 120 14.94 -7.13 0.52
C PRO A 120 15.33 -7.66 1.91
N ALA A 121 16.13 -6.92 2.68
CA ALA A 121 16.54 -7.32 4.02
C ALA A 121 15.39 -7.23 5.04
N ALA A 122 14.40 -6.39 4.80
CA ALA A 122 13.23 -6.19 5.67
C ALA A 122 12.10 -7.20 5.42
N ILE A 123 12.01 -7.78 4.22
CA ILE A 123 10.91 -8.65 3.81
C ILE A 123 10.65 -9.82 4.78
N PRO A 124 11.67 -10.57 5.27
CA PRO A 124 11.42 -11.63 6.25
C PRO A 124 10.89 -11.10 7.59
N ALA A 125 11.23 -9.88 7.98
CA ALA A 125 10.69 -9.26 9.18
C ALA A 125 9.22 -8.84 8.98
N TYR A 126 8.86 -8.31 7.83
CA TYR A 126 7.47 -7.97 7.51
C TYR A 126 6.56 -9.19 7.52
N MET A 127 7.02 -10.33 7.01
CA MET A 127 6.26 -11.58 7.11
C MET A 127 5.97 -11.94 8.57
N ARG A 128 6.94 -11.82 9.48
CA ARG A 128 6.71 -12.02 10.92
C ARG A 128 5.76 -10.99 11.54
N LEU A 129 5.75 -9.74 11.05
CA LEU A 129 4.79 -8.72 11.49
C LEU A 129 3.36 -9.10 11.08
N ILE A 130 3.14 -9.51 9.83
CA ILE A 130 1.83 -9.99 9.35
C ILE A 130 1.30 -11.15 10.22
N GLU A 131 2.17 -12.04 10.69
CA GLU A 131 1.80 -13.20 11.49
C GLU A 131 1.34 -12.86 12.92
N ARG A 132 1.81 -11.74 13.50
CA ARG A 132 1.66 -11.45 14.93
C ARG A 132 0.92 -10.15 15.27
N GLU A 133 0.87 -9.20 14.37
CA GLU A 133 0.23 -7.91 14.63
C GLU A 133 -1.30 -8.03 14.45
N GLU A 134 -2.05 -7.19 15.19
CA GLU A 134 -3.51 -7.18 15.14
C GLU A 134 -4.05 -6.12 14.17
N ASP A 135 -3.29 -5.04 13.94
CA ASP A 135 -3.65 -3.94 13.06
C ASP A 135 -3.64 -4.39 11.60
N GLU A 136 -4.83 -4.43 10.98
CA GLU A 136 -5.02 -4.87 9.60
C GLU A 136 -4.36 -3.90 8.59
N ASP A 137 -4.46 -2.58 8.82
CA ASP A 137 -3.88 -1.59 7.91
C ASP A 137 -2.35 -1.71 7.91
N PHE A 138 -1.76 -1.93 9.08
CA PHE A 138 -0.32 -2.17 9.19
C PHE A 138 0.12 -3.49 8.53
N LYS A 139 -0.69 -4.55 8.64
CA LYS A 139 -0.41 -5.83 7.95
C LYS A 139 -0.52 -5.67 6.43
N ASN A 140 -1.54 -4.97 5.95
CA ASN A 140 -1.72 -4.68 4.52
C ASN A 140 -0.52 -3.89 3.98
N GLN A 141 -0.06 -2.87 4.69
CA GLN A 141 1.14 -2.12 4.32
C GLN A 141 2.40 -3.00 4.24
N CYS A 142 2.59 -3.89 5.21
CA CYS A 142 3.70 -4.85 5.17
C CYS A 142 3.58 -5.78 3.96
N ALA A 143 2.37 -6.24 3.63
CA ALA A 143 2.11 -7.08 2.46
C ALA A 143 2.43 -6.33 1.16
N ASP A 144 2.09 -5.04 1.05
CA ASP A 144 2.41 -4.21 -0.11
C ASP A 144 3.92 -4.18 -0.40
N PHE A 145 4.73 -3.99 0.63
CA PHE A 145 6.19 -4.03 0.47
C PHE A 145 6.74 -5.43 0.16
N ILE A 146 6.11 -6.48 0.72
CA ILE A 146 6.51 -7.88 0.43
C ILE A 146 6.26 -8.21 -1.05
N LYS A 147 5.16 -7.75 -1.64
CA LYS A 147 4.77 -8.07 -3.02
C LYS A 147 5.84 -7.75 -4.05
N GLU A 148 6.64 -6.72 -3.84
CA GLU A 148 7.76 -6.37 -4.74
C GLU A 148 8.90 -7.41 -4.71
N ASN A 149 9.01 -8.17 -3.62
CA ASN A 149 10.05 -9.16 -3.38
C ASN A 149 9.48 -10.49 -2.85
N ALA A 150 8.29 -10.89 -3.32
CA ALA A 150 7.52 -12.04 -2.83
C ALA A 150 8.32 -13.36 -2.85
N ASP A 151 9.25 -13.52 -3.79
CA ASP A 151 10.12 -14.69 -3.91
C ASP A 151 10.91 -14.98 -2.63
N LEU A 152 11.30 -13.93 -1.88
CA LEU A 152 12.10 -14.06 -0.66
C LEU A 152 11.35 -14.79 0.48
N VAL A 153 10.03 -14.77 0.43
CA VAL A 153 9.16 -15.36 1.47
C VAL A 153 8.20 -16.41 0.94
N LYS A 154 8.38 -16.86 -0.30
CA LYS A 154 7.51 -17.82 -0.98
C LYS A 154 7.20 -19.06 -0.10
N GLU A 155 8.21 -19.72 0.42
CA GLU A 155 8.00 -20.94 1.23
C GLU A 155 7.23 -20.64 2.52
N ARG A 156 7.49 -19.49 3.14
CA ARG A 156 6.79 -19.08 4.35
C ARG A 156 5.33 -18.70 4.05
N ALA A 157 5.07 -18.04 2.94
CA ALA A 157 3.71 -17.72 2.50
C ALA A 157 2.89 -18.97 2.20
N LEU A 158 3.49 -19.98 1.55
CA LEU A 158 2.87 -21.29 1.32
C LEU A 158 2.54 -22.02 2.64
N GLU A 159 3.47 -21.99 3.60
CA GLU A 159 3.26 -22.59 4.93
C GLU A 159 2.14 -21.87 5.68
N ASN A 160 2.15 -20.55 5.71
CA ASN A 160 1.14 -19.72 6.38
C ASN A 160 -0.25 -19.93 5.76
N TYR A 161 -0.37 -19.92 4.43
CA TYR A 161 -1.63 -20.24 3.75
C TYR A 161 -2.16 -21.62 4.16
N LYS A 162 -1.31 -22.65 4.13
CA LYS A 162 -1.68 -24.03 4.53
C LYS A 162 -2.17 -24.10 5.97
N ASN A 163 -1.54 -23.35 6.87
CA ASN A 163 -1.87 -23.33 8.29
C ASN A 163 -3.05 -22.38 8.63
N GLY A 164 -3.62 -21.68 7.66
CA GLY A 164 -4.74 -20.76 7.86
C GLY A 164 -4.34 -19.41 8.43
N VAL A 165 -3.05 -19.06 8.40
CA VAL A 165 -2.54 -17.77 8.91
C VAL A 165 -2.66 -16.73 7.82
N GLN A 166 -3.50 -15.73 8.04
CA GLN A 166 -3.69 -14.59 7.11
C GLN A 166 -3.87 -15.00 5.64
N ARG A 167 -4.72 -15.98 5.38
CA ARG A 167 -4.92 -16.57 4.03
C ARG A 167 -5.12 -15.53 2.94
N PRO A 168 -5.96 -14.48 3.10
CA PRO A 168 -6.14 -13.47 2.07
C PRO A 168 -4.83 -12.79 1.68
N LEU A 169 -4.04 -12.34 2.65
CA LEU A 169 -2.73 -11.72 2.40
C LEU A 169 -1.73 -12.71 1.78
N MET A 170 -1.79 -13.99 2.19
CA MET A 170 -0.91 -15.00 1.59
C MET A 170 -1.25 -15.24 0.11
N LEU A 171 -2.52 -15.25 -0.28
CA LEU A 171 -2.93 -15.37 -1.68
C LEU A 171 -2.42 -14.18 -2.50
N GLU A 172 -2.56 -12.97 -1.97
CA GLU A 172 -2.08 -11.76 -2.61
C GLU A 172 -0.55 -11.80 -2.81
N ILE A 173 0.22 -12.14 -1.76
CA ILE A 173 1.68 -12.28 -1.84
C ILE A 173 2.08 -13.38 -2.83
N LEU A 174 1.44 -14.56 -2.77
CA LEU A 174 1.75 -15.68 -3.65
C LEU A 174 1.46 -15.36 -5.12
N SER A 175 0.46 -14.53 -5.41
CA SER A 175 0.15 -14.07 -6.77
C SER A 175 1.27 -13.22 -7.41
N LYS A 176 2.19 -12.69 -6.60
CA LYS A 176 3.33 -11.85 -7.02
C LYS A 176 4.66 -12.60 -7.07
N VAL A 177 4.69 -13.88 -6.70
CA VAL A 177 5.89 -14.73 -6.82
C VAL A 177 6.24 -14.90 -8.30
N LYS A 178 7.50 -14.70 -8.65
CA LYS A 178 8.00 -14.84 -10.02
C LYS A 178 8.31 -16.30 -10.33
N GLY A 179 8.05 -16.68 -11.57
CA GLY A 179 8.25 -18.06 -12.05
C GLY A 179 7.11 -19.00 -11.62
N LEU A 180 7.01 -20.10 -12.34
CA LEU A 180 5.92 -21.05 -12.17
C LEU A 180 6.25 -22.07 -11.06
N ASP A 181 5.38 -22.13 -10.05
CA ASP A 181 5.40 -23.12 -8.97
C ASP A 181 4.02 -23.79 -8.91
N GLU A 182 3.97 -25.08 -9.14
CA GLU A 182 2.73 -25.84 -9.20
C GLU A 182 1.86 -25.67 -7.95
N ARG A 183 2.50 -25.59 -6.79
CA ARG A 183 1.79 -25.42 -5.51
C ARG A 183 1.02 -24.11 -5.44
N ILE A 184 1.61 -23.03 -6.00
CA ILE A 184 0.98 -21.71 -6.03
C ILE A 184 -0.18 -21.73 -7.03
N PHE A 185 0.04 -22.25 -8.22
CA PHE A 185 -1.00 -22.40 -9.22
C PHE A 185 -2.20 -23.18 -8.70
N ASP A 186 -1.97 -24.33 -8.08
CA ASP A 186 -3.03 -25.18 -7.50
C ASP A 186 -3.82 -24.46 -6.42
N ILE A 187 -3.15 -23.66 -5.57
CA ILE A 187 -3.78 -22.86 -4.54
C ILE A 187 -4.68 -21.80 -5.17
N LEU A 188 -4.14 -20.96 -6.05
CA LEU A 188 -4.88 -19.87 -6.69
C LEU A 188 -6.06 -20.39 -7.50
N LEU A 189 -5.87 -21.46 -8.26
CA LEU A 189 -6.93 -22.09 -9.02
C LEU A 189 -8.01 -22.72 -8.13
N LYS A 190 -7.63 -23.35 -7.04
CA LYS A 190 -8.58 -23.92 -6.07
C LYS A 190 -9.45 -22.84 -5.46
N GLU A 191 -8.87 -21.74 -4.99
CA GLU A 191 -9.62 -20.62 -4.42
C GLU A 191 -10.54 -19.98 -5.47
N PHE A 192 -10.05 -19.73 -6.69
CA PHE A 192 -10.87 -19.23 -7.80
C PHE A 192 -12.08 -20.12 -8.09
N ARG A 193 -11.91 -21.43 -8.06
CA ARG A 193 -12.98 -22.40 -8.30
C ARG A 193 -13.96 -22.53 -7.13
N SER A 194 -13.63 -22.05 -5.94
CA SER A 194 -14.58 -21.99 -4.80
C SER A 194 -15.73 -21.03 -5.08
N GLY A 195 -15.50 -20.03 -5.92
CA GLY A 195 -16.50 -19.05 -6.34
C GLY A 195 -16.65 -17.85 -5.39
N ASP A 196 -15.88 -17.80 -4.32
CA ASP A 196 -15.81 -16.66 -3.42
C ASP A 196 -14.91 -15.58 -4.06
N ASP A 197 -15.39 -14.34 -4.17
CA ASP A 197 -14.65 -13.19 -4.72
C ASP A 197 -13.95 -13.45 -6.07
N VAL A 198 -14.73 -13.80 -7.07
CA VAL A 198 -14.25 -14.11 -8.44
C VAL A 198 -13.40 -12.97 -9.03
N PRO A 199 -13.77 -11.67 -8.90
CA PRO A 199 -12.97 -10.56 -9.42
C PRO A 199 -11.54 -10.56 -8.89
N MET A 200 -11.38 -10.60 -7.58
CA MET A 200 -10.06 -10.56 -6.93
C MET A 200 -9.21 -11.79 -7.31
N LEU A 201 -9.81 -12.97 -7.30
CA LEU A 201 -9.10 -14.23 -7.58
C LEU A 201 -8.72 -14.38 -9.06
N ALA A 202 -9.52 -13.85 -9.99
CA ALA A 202 -9.16 -13.72 -11.39
C ALA A 202 -7.93 -12.78 -11.55
N GLY A 203 -7.92 -11.67 -10.84
CA GLY A 203 -6.78 -10.76 -10.79
C GLY A 203 -5.50 -11.43 -10.24
N TYR A 204 -5.61 -12.28 -9.24
CA TYR A 204 -4.46 -13.04 -8.71
C TYR A 204 -3.93 -14.07 -9.73
N LEU A 205 -4.80 -14.80 -10.44
CA LEU A 205 -4.39 -15.71 -11.51
C LEU A 205 -3.68 -14.96 -12.64
N ALA A 206 -4.24 -13.81 -13.06
CA ALA A 206 -3.63 -12.95 -14.07
C ALA A 206 -2.25 -12.41 -13.61
N SER A 207 -2.15 -11.95 -12.36
CA SER A 207 -0.91 -11.43 -11.78
C SER A 207 0.18 -12.51 -11.67
N TYR A 208 -0.20 -13.76 -11.36
CA TYR A 208 0.72 -14.89 -11.30
C TYR A 208 1.24 -15.28 -12.69
N GLY A 209 0.47 -15.05 -13.74
CA GLY A 209 0.90 -15.15 -15.13
C GLY A 209 1.02 -16.58 -15.67
N ASP A 210 0.33 -17.55 -15.10
CA ASP A 210 0.31 -18.92 -15.61
C ASP A 210 -0.84 -19.11 -16.62
N GLU A 211 -0.50 -19.22 -17.91
CA GLU A 211 -1.48 -19.36 -19.00
C GLU A 211 -2.40 -20.58 -18.85
N ARG A 212 -2.06 -21.56 -18.03
CA ARG A 212 -2.93 -22.72 -17.72
C ARG A 212 -4.24 -22.32 -17.02
N ALA A 213 -4.31 -21.10 -16.49
CA ALA A 213 -5.54 -20.55 -15.94
C ALA A 213 -6.59 -20.17 -17.02
N LEU A 214 -6.16 -19.91 -18.26
CA LEU A 214 -7.05 -19.45 -19.34
C LEU A 214 -8.32 -20.29 -19.52
N PRO A 215 -8.28 -21.63 -19.63
CA PRO A 215 -9.50 -22.43 -19.78
C PRO A 215 -10.52 -22.19 -18.66
N TYR A 216 -10.05 -22.05 -17.43
CA TYR A 216 -10.92 -21.86 -16.26
C TYR A 216 -11.55 -20.46 -16.22
N LEU A 217 -10.79 -19.43 -16.63
CA LEU A 217 -11.30 -18.06 -16.74
C LEU A 217 -12.32 -17.97 -17.90
N LEU A 218 -12.06 -18.64 -19.02
CA LEU A 218 -12.97 -18.69 -20.16
C LEU A 218 -14.26 -19.47 -19.85
N ASP A 219 -14.17 -20.55 -19.08
CA ASP A 219 -15.35 -21.27 -18.61
C ASP A 219 -16.17 -20.39 -17.67
N LYS A 220 -15.51 -19.69 -16.74
CA LYS A 220 -16.19 -18.84 -15.74
C LYS A 220 -16.87 -17.62 -16.37
N ILE A 221 -16.25 -16.95 -17.34
CA ILE A 221 -16.82 -15.78 -17.99
C ILE A 221 -18.06 -16.15 -18.84
N ASP A 222 -18.19 -17.40 -19.27
CA ASP A 222 -19.35 -17.90 -20.02
C ASP A 222 -20.52 -18.36 -19.11
N GLU A 223 -20.36 -18.40 -17.78
CA GLU A 223 -21.45 -18.75 -16.86
C GLU A 223 -22.59 -17.74 -16.92
N GLU A 224 -23.83 -18.24 -16.76
CA GLU A 224 -25.00 -17.39 -16.64
C GLU A 224 -25.02 -16.69 -15.27
N GLY A 225 -25.47 -15.43 -15.22
CA GLY A 225 -25.70 -14.69 -13.99
C GLY A 225 -24.48 -14.07 -13.35
N ILE A 226 -23.30 -14.07 -14.02
CA ILE A 226 -22.17 -13.26 -13.54
C ILE A 226 -22.51 -11.77 -13.64
N SER A 227 -22.05 -10.99 -12.64
CA SER A 227 -22.22 -9.55 -12.61
C SER A 227 -21.33 -8.85 -13.67
N TYR A 228 -21.64 -7.58 -13.94
CA TYR A 228 -20.82 -6.77 -14.84
C TYR A 228 -19.37 -6.63 -14.33
N VAL A 229 -19.17 -6.48 -13.02
CA VAL A 229 -17.82 -6.39 -12.40
C VAL A 229 -17.06 -7.69 -12.61
N GLU A 230 -17.67 -8.84 -12.31
CA GLU A 230 -17.04 -10.14 -12.55
C GLU A 230 -16.65 -10.33 -14.02
N PHE A 231 -17.53 -9.96 -14.94
CA PHE A 231 -17.28 -10.03 -16.37
C PHE A 231 -16.08 -9.18 -16.79
N GLN A 232 -15.97 -7.94 -16.30
CA GLN A 232 -14.87 -7.05 -16.65
C GLN A 232 -13.53 -7.57 -16.09
N GLU A 233 -13.50 -8.02 -14.85
CA GLU A 233 -12.27 -8.55 -14.22
C GLU A 233 -11.83 -9.87 -14.86
N LEU A 234 -12.77 -10.75 -15.18
CA LEU A 234 -12.47 -11.99 -15.93
C LEU A 234 -11.91 -11.69 -17.31
N LYS A 235 -12.52 -10.73 -18.04
CA LYS A 235 -12.05 -10.32 -19.36
C LYS A 235 -10.64 -9.75 -19.27
N TYR A 236 -10.39 -8.86 -18.29
CA TYR A 236 -9.06 -8.31 -18.04
C TYR A 236 -8.04 -9.43 -17.72
N ALA A 237 -8.40 -10.38 -16.86
CA ALA A 237 -7.53 -11.51 -16.52
C ALA A 237 -7.20 -12.39 -17.73
N ILE A 238 -8.18 -12.67 -18.60
CA ILE A 238 -7.98 -13.42 -19.83
C ILE A 238 -7.00 -12.69 -20.76
N GLU A 239 -7.21 -11.39 -20.97
CA GLU A 239 -6.35 -10.57 -21.84
C GLU A 239 -4.92 -10.46 -21.28
N ALA A 240 -4.77 -10.31 -19.96
CA ALA A 240 -3.47 -10.26 -19.28
C ALA A 240 -2.66 -11.56 -19.44
N LEU A 241 -3.35 -12.71 -19.53
CA LEU A 241 -2.73 -14.01 -19.79
C LEU A 241 -2.57 -14.32 -21.29
N GLY A 242 -2.80 -13.33 -22.20
CA GLY A 242 -2.63 -13.50 -23.63
C GLY A 242 -3.81 -14.19 -24.34
N GLY A 243 -4.93 -14.39 -23.64
CA GLY A 243 -6.17 -14.87 -24.23
C GLY A 243 -6.98 -13.74 -24.88
N GLU A 244 -8.06 -14.09 -25.55
CA GLU A 244 -9.00 -13.15 -26.17
C GLU A 244 -10.43 -13.58 -25.86
N TYR A 245 -11.28 -12.60 -25.51
CA TYR A 245 -12.71 -12.82 -25.32
C TYR A 245 -13.51 -11.74 -26.05
N THR A 246 -14.21 -12.15 -27.12
CA THR A 246 -14.91 -11.24 -28.06
C THR A 246 -16.43 -11.26 -27.93
N LYS A 247 -16.99 -12.18 -27.14
CA LYS A 247 -18.45 -12.28 -26.97
C LYS A 247 -18.95 -11.04 -26.21
N GLN A 248 -20.02 -10.46 -26.69
CA GLN A 248 -20.74 -9.40 -25.99
C GLN A 248 -21.84 -10.00 -25.11
N ARG A 249 -22.10 -9.38 -23.97
CA ARG A 249 -23.18 -9.74 -23.05
C ARG A 249 -24.03 -8.50 -22.75
N ASP A 250 -25.30 -8.73 -22.52
CA ASP A 250 -26.23 -7.71 -22.06
C ASP A 250 -26.24 -7.72 -20.54
N PHE A 251 -25.91 -6.58 -19.94
CA PHE A 251 -25.93 -6.34 -18.50
C PHE A 251 -27.02 -5.35 -18.10
N SER A 252 -28.04 -5.15 -18.94
CA SER A 252 -29.18 -4.31 -18.59
C SER A 252 -29.84 -4.82 -17.30
N GLY A 253 -29.92 -3.95 -16.28
CA GLY A 253 -30.42 -4.28 -14.96
C GLY A 253 -29.35 -4.69 -13.93
N ASP A 254 -28.07 -4.77 -14.30
CA ASP A 254 -26.97 -4.84 -13.35
C ASP A 254 -26.71 -3.44 -12.77
N GLU A 255 -26.76 -3.31 -11.43
CA GLU A 255 -26.68 -2.01 -10.76
C GLU A 255 -25.41 -1.24 -11.11
N TYR A 256 -24.26 -1.92 -11.17
CA TYR A 256 -22.99 -1.28 -11.47
C TYR A 256 -22.89 -0.87 -12.94
N TYR A 257 -23.43 -1.71 -13.85
CA TYR A 257 -23.52 -1.37 -15.27
C TYR A 257 -24.36 -0.12 -15.50
N GLU A 258 -25.57 -0.06 -14.88
CA GLU A 258 -26.46 1.10 -14.99
C GLU A 258 -25.83 2.36 -14.37
N LEU A 259 -25.12 2.23 -13.24
CA LEU A 259 -24.42 3.33 -12.59
C LEU A 259 -23.38 3.97 -13.53
N ILE A 260 -22.53 3.16 -14.15
CA ILE A 260 -21.46 3.64 -15.05
C ILE A 260 -22.03 4.26 -16.33
N HIS A 261 -23.13 3.70 -16.87
CA HIS A 261 -23.69 4.12 -18.16
C HIS A 261 -24.80 5.17 -18.02
N SER A 262 -25.26 5.49 -16.80
CA SER A 262 -26.15 6.63 -16.58
C SER A 262 -25.40 7.95 -16.74
N HIS A 263 -25.76 8.75 -17.75
CA HIS A 263 -25.09 10.00 -18.16
C HIS A 263 -25.12 11.14 -17.13
N SER A 264 -25.45 10.87 -15.86
CA SER A 264 -25.63 11.85 -14.80
C SER A 264 -24.83 11.61 -13.51
N VAL A 265 -23.93 10.62 -13.47
CA VAL A 265 -23.25 10.26 -12.21
C VAL A 265 -21.89 10.93 -12.13
N SER A 266 -21.65 11.71 -11.05
CA SER A 266 -20.34 12.28 -10.75
C SER A 266 -19.39 11.17 -10.27
N SER A 267 -18.07 11.35 -10.46
CA SER A 267 -17.07 10.39 -9.96
C SER A 267 -17.19 10.12 -8.45
N ALA A 268 -17.70 11.07 -7.65
CA ALA A 268 -17.95 10.91 -6.23
C ALA A 268 -19.06 9.89 -5.91
N ASP A 269 -20.10 9.80 -6.77
CA ASP A 269 -21.20 8.85 -6.57
C ASP A 269 -20.78 7.40 -6.91
N ILE A 270 -19.82 7.24 -7.82
CA ILE A 270 -19.23 5.93 -8.16
C ILE A 270 -18.42 5.37 -6.97
N PHE A 271 -17.63 6.20 -6.31
CA PHE A 271 -16.83 5.79 -5.14
C PHE A 271 -17.71 5.45 -3.93
N SER A 272 -18.76 6.24 -3.65
CA SER A 272 -19.67 5.94 -2.53
C SER A 272 -20.46 4.63 -2.72
N ALA A 273 -20.85 4.30 -3.94
CA ALA A 273 -21.52 3.03 -4.24
C ALA A 273 -20.57 1.81 -4.08
N PHE A 274 -19.27 2.02 -4.33
CA PHE A 274 -18.25 0.97 -4.12
C PHE A 274 -18.01 0.70 -2.63
N GLU A 275 -18.01 1.74 -1.78
CA GLU A 275 -17.87 1.61 -0.31
C GLU A 275 -19.11 0.97 0.32
N GLU A 276 -20.33 1.33 -0.10
CA GLU A 276 -21.56 0.74 0.41
C GLU A 276 -21.72 -0.75 0.02
N GLY A 277 -21.23 -1.15 -1.15
CA GLY A 277 -21.21 -2.55 -1.60
C GLY A 277 -20.28 -3.45 -0.77
N ALA A 278 -19.17 -2.90 -0.29
CA ALA A 278 -18.20 -3.62 0.56
C ALA A 278 -18.71 -3.83 2.00
N GLU A 279 -19.56 -2.91 2.53
CA GLU A 279 -20.18 -3.06 3.86
C GLU A 279 -21.39 -4.01 3.88
N GLY A 280 -22.03 -4.26 2.74
CA GLY A 280 -23.21 -5.12 2.61
C GLY A 280 -22.92 -6.62 2.71
N SER A 281 -21.71 -7.08 2.40
CA SER A 281 -21.32 -8.49 2.45
C SER A 281 -20.91 -9.00 3.85
N GLY A 282 -20.81 -8.10 4.84
CA GLY A 282 -20.38 -8.41 6.21
C GLY A 282 -21.51 -8.75 7.21
N LYS A 283 -22.78 -8.82 6.82
CA LYS A 283 -23.90 -9.11 7.73
C LYS A 283 -24.84 -10.17 7.19
N ALA A 284 -24.40 -11.41 7.24
CA ALA A 284 -25.32 -12.56 7.25
C ALA A 284 -24.71 -13.69 8.08
N ASN A 285 -25.08 -13.69 9.38
CA ASN A 285 -25.01 -14.76 10.41
C ASN A 285 -23.70 -15.53 10.58
#